data_945e70caa35df249f9b467a912b721b5
#
_entry.id   945e70caa35df249f9b467a912b721b5
#
_cell.length_a   1.000
_cell.length_b   1.000
_cell.length_c   1.000
_cell.angle_alpha   90.00
_cell.angle_beta   90.00
_cell.angle_gamma   90.00
#
_symmetry.space_group_name_H-M   'P 1'
#
loop_
_entity.id
_entity.type
_entity.pdbx_description
1 polymer ?
#
loop_
_entity_poly.entity_id
_entity_poly.type
_entity_poly.pdbx_seq_one_letter_code
_entity_poly.pdbx_strand_id
1 'polypeptide(L)'
;MALYVQVQNNEVKQCWDTLPSDGVGNNGWKNAVEVRPSITAHRQGYTAHTFNLNTDPVQIVYATYNIEVADRKNGMKANASFGFQQEMQKQMNDPTAYDPAKLQAAKDAVAPKIAAIEAATTHDDLDALM
;
A
#
# COMPACT_ATOMS: atom_id res chain seq x y z
N MET A 1 17.26 2.05 -9.12
CA MET A 1 16.62 3.22 -9.77
C MET A 1 17.31 4.49 -9.28
N ALA A 2 17.76 5.33 -10.18
CA ALA A 2 18.35 6.61 -9.80
C ALA A 2 17.27 7.62 -9.43
N LEU A 3 17.49 8.38 -8.35
CA LEU A 3 16.60 9.42 -7.88
C LEU A 3 17.35 10.75 -7.82
N TYR A 4 16.64 11.82 -8.07
CA TYR A 4 17.16 13.18 -8.08
C TYR A 4 16.22 14.09 -7.33
N VAL A 5 16.78 14.95 -6.49
CA VAL A 5 16.01 15.94 -5.75
C VAL A 5 16.55 17.34 -6.05
N GLN A 6 15.64 18.29 -6.16
CA GLN A 6 16.00 19.71 -6.25
C GLN A 6 15.85 20.35 -4.88
N VAL A 7 16.96 20.86 -4.34
CA VAL A 7 17.04 21.50 -3.02
C VAL A 7 17.30 22.98 -3.20
N GLN A 8 16.39 23.81 -2.70
CA GLN A 8 16.51 25.27 -2.71
C GLN A 8 16.06 25.81 -1.36
N ASN A 9 16.85 26.70 -0.76
CA ASN A 9 16.58 27.27 0.56
C ASN A 9 16.40 26.20 1.65
N ASN A 10 17.21 25.13 1.62
CA ASN A 10 17.14 23.98 2.54
C ASN A 10 15.81 23.20 2.47
N GLU A 11 15.09 23.31 1.37
CA GLU A 11 13.84 22.56 1.14
C GLU A 11 13.92 21.78 -0.16
N VAL A 12 13.32 20.59 -0.18
CA VAL A 12 13.16 19.81 -1.39
C VAL A 12 11.96 20.35 -2.15
N LYS A 13 12.18 20.82 -3.38
CA LYS A 13 11.14 21.38 -4.25
C LYS A 13 10.55 20.34 -5.19
N GLN A 14 11.39 19.42 -5.68
CA GLN A 14 10.99 18.36 -6.62
C GLN A 14 11.79 17.11 -6.36
N CYS A 15 11.22 15.94 -6.70
CA CYS A 15 11.89 14.65 -6.67
C CYS A 15 11.53 13.91 -7.97
N TRP A 16 12.55 13.54 -8.77
CA TRP A 16 12.38 12.88 -10.04
C TRP A 16 13.15 11.56 -10.09
N ASP A 17 12.65 10.62 -10.87
CA ASP A 17 13.33 9.37 -11.20
C ASP A 17 14.08 9.43 -12.54
N THR A 18 14.05 10.59 -13.21
CA THR A 18 14.76 10.86 -14.46
C THR A 18 15.77 11.98 -14.27
N LEU A 19 16.87 11.93 -15.00
CA LEU A 19 17.91 12.96 -14.94
C LEU A 19 17.33 14.32 -15.33
N PRO A 20 17.45 15.34 -14.46
CA PRO A 20 17.00 16.71 -14.80
C PRO A 20 17.78 17.26 -15.99
N SER A 21 17.12 18.06 -16.82
CA SER A 21 17.74 18.69 -17.97
C SER A 21 18.88 19.66 -17.59
N ASP A 22 18.79 20.26 -16.40
CA ASP A 22 19.82 21.15 -15.86
C ASP A 22 21.07 20.41 -15.39
N GLY A 23 20.97 19.10 -15.18
CA GLY A 23 22.04 18.27 -14.66
C GLY A 23 22.21 18.37 -13.14
N VAL A 24 22.81 17.33 -12.56
CA VAL A 24 23.14 17.31 -11.11
C VAL A 24 24.23 18.36 -10.84
N GLY A 25 24.06 19.10 -9.74
CA GLY A 25 24.94 20.19 -9.34
C GLY A 25 24.51 21.57 -9.83
N ASN A 26 23.49 21.65 -10.69
CA ASN A 26 22.94 22.91 -11.19
C ASN A 26 21.52 23.12 -10.65
N ASN A 27 21.16 24.37 -10.34
CA ASN A 27 19.83 24.75 -9.85
C ASN A 27 19.36 23.95 -8.63
N GLY A 28 20.30 23.50 -7.79
CA GLY A 28 19.98 22.75 -6.58
C GLY A 28 19.72 21.26 -6.80
N TRP A 29 19.89 20.74 -7.98
CA TRP A 29 19.71 19.31 -8.25
C TRP A 29 20.82 18.46 -7.65
N LYS A 30 20.42 17.42 -6.92
CA LYS A 30 21.33 16.48 -6.25
C LYS A 30 20.87 15.04 -6.48
N ASN A 31 21.84 14.14 -6.46
CA ASN A 31 21.52 12.71 -6.40
C ASN A 31 20.83 12.40 -5.05
N ALA A 32 19.92 11.44 -5.09
CA ALA A 32 19.21 10.99 -3.90
C ALA A 32 19.17 9.47 -3.86
N VAL A 33 19.05 8.92 -2.65
CA VAL A 33 18.90 7.48 -2.40
C VAL A 33 17.81 7.26 -1.37
N GLU A 34 17.00 6.23 -1.58
CA GLU A 34 15.99 5.81 -0.61
C GLU A 34 16.63 4.97 0.50
N VAL A 35 16.27 5.29 1.74
CA VAL A 35 16.64 4.51 2.92
C VAL A 35 15.36 3.94 3.51
N ARG A 36 15.15 2.65 3.32
CA ARG A 36 13.96 1.94 3.80
C ARG A 36 14.39 0.85 4.77
N PRO A 37 13.99 0.93 6.05
CA PRO A 37 14.19 -0.18 6.98
C PRO A 37 13.45 -1.42 6.49
N SER A 38 13.96 -2.60 6.86
CA SER A 38 13.24 -3.85 6.59
C SER A 38 11.95 -3.89 7.41
N ILE A 39 10.86 -4.37 6.79
CA ILE A 39 9.58 -4.53 7.46
C ILE A 39 9.11 -5.98 7.39
N THR A 40 8.28 -6.36 8.35
CA THR A 40 7.54 -7.62 8.30
C THR A 40 6.27 -7.40 7.49
N ALA A 41 6.12 -8.13 6.39
CA ALA A 41 4.96 -8.03 5.52
C ALA A 41 3.65 -8.20 6.29
N HIS A 42 2.65 -7.41 5.97
CA HIS A 42 1.30 -7.39 6.57
C HIS A 42 1.25 -6.97 8.03
N ARG A 43 2.39 -6.79 8.71
CA ARG A 43 2.45 -6.37 10.12
C ARG A 43 2.97 -4.96 10.30
N GLN A 44 3.72 -4.48 9.33
CA GLN A 44 4.35 -3.16 9.36
C GLN A 44 4.17 -2.46 8.02
N GLY A 45 4.22 -1.15 8.04
CA GLY A 45 4.22 -0.32 6.84
C GLY A 45 5.23 0.81 6.97
N TYR A 46 5.41 1.56 5.90
CA TYR A 46 6.26 2.74 5.89
C TYR A 46 5.43 4.00 6.12
N THR A 47 5.97 4.92 6.90
CA THR A 47 5.41 6.27 7.06
C THR A 47 5.79 7.15 5.87
N ALA A 48 5.23 8.36 5.83
CA ALA A 48 5.70 9.38 4.90
C ALA A 48 7.20 9.62 5.10
N HIS A 49 7.90 9.86 4.00
CA HIS A 49 9.35 10.07 4.02
C HIS A 49 9.73 11.47 4.50
N THR A 50 10.96 11.56 5.01
CA THR A 50 11.66 12.82 5.27
C THR A 50 12.96 12.84 4.47
N PHE A 51 13.56 14.04 4.32
CA PHE A 51 14.81 14.19 3.58
C PHE A 51 15.94 14.53 4.54
N ASN A 52 17.06 13.82 4.43
CA ASN A 52 18.30 14.19 5.08
C ASN A 52 19.17 14.94 4.07
N LEU A 53 19.23 16.27 4.18
CA LEU A 53 19.95 17.13 3.26
C LEU A 53 21.44 17.27 3.60
N ASN A 54 21.87 16.71 4.74
CA ASN A 54 23.25 16.79 5.20
C ASN A 54 24.16 15.69 4.64
N THR A 55 23.60 14.80 3.82
CA THR A 55 24.33 13.70 3.20
C THR A 55 24.45 13.89 1.69
N ASP A 56 25.44 13.25 1.08
CA ASP A 56 25.62 13.18 -0.38
C ASP A 56 25.87 11.73 -0.78
N PRO A 57 24.92 11.08 -1.45
CA PRO A 57 23.64 11.61 -1.95
C PRO A 57 22.67 11.98 -0.84
N VAL A 58 21.69 12.83 -1.17
CA VAL A 58 20.58 13.14 -0.26
C VAL A 58 19.82 11.87 0.07
N GLN A 59 19.51 11.64 1.34
CA GLN A 59 18.75 10.48 1.77
C GLN A 59 17.26 10.80 1.85
N ILE A 60 16.45 9.97 1.20
CA ILE A 60 14.99 9.94 1.35
C ILE A 60 14.69 8.86 2.38
N VAL A 61 14.41 9.27 3.62
CA VAL A 61 14.35 8.37 4.78
C VAL A 61 12.90 8.03 5.11
N TYR A 62 12.60 6.74 5.12
CA TYR A 62 11.32 6.21 5.56
C TYR A 62 11.44 5.65 6.98
N ALA A 63 10.46 5.94 7.81
CA ALA A 63 10.28 5.25 9.08
C ALA A 63 9.22 4.16 8.92
N THR A 64 9.09 3.31 9.92
CA THR A 64 8.12 2.23 9.93
C THR A 64 7.06 2.47 11.00
N TYR A 65 5.88 1.87 10.81
CA TYR A 65 4.85 1.80 11.83
C TYR A 65 4.28 0.39 11.89
N ASN A 66 3.72 0.04 13.04
CA ASN A 66 3.05 -1.26 13.21
C ASN A 66 1.60 -1.14 12.79
N ILE A 67 1.15 -2.11 11.98
CA ILE A 67 -0.25 -2.21 11.57
C ILE A 67 -1.03 -2.84 12.70
N GLU A 68 -2.10 -2.18 13.13
CA GLU A 68 -3.00 -2.72 14.15
C GLU A 68 -3.74 -3.95 13.60
N VAL A 69 -3.95 -4.95 14.46
CA VAL A 69 -4.67 -6.18 14.08
C VAL A 69 -6.07 -5.84 13.55
N ALA A 70 -6.76 -4.90 14.17
CA ALA A 70 -8.10 -4.46 13.74
C ALA A 70 -8.10 -3.90 12.31
N ASP A 71 -7.12 -3.08 11.96
CA ASP A 71 -7.00 -2.49 10.63
C ASP A 71 -6.67 -3.55 9.59
N ARG A 72 -5.78 -4.47 9.91
CA ARG A 72 -5.45 -5.60 9.05
C ARG A 72 -6.68 -6.50 8.80
N LYS A 73 -7.45 -6.78 9.84
CA LYS A 73 -8.72 -7.55 9.73
C LYS A 73 -9.69 -6.87 8.77
N ASN A 74 -9.85 -5.57 8.87
CA ASN A 74 -10.74 -4.80 7.98
C ASN A 74 -10.30 -4.92 6.52
N GLY A 75 -9.01 -4.81 6.23
CA GLY A 75 -8.46 -5.00 4.90
C GLY A 75 -8.68 -6.41 4.36
N MET A 76 -8.46 -7.43 5.17
CA MET A 76 -8.68 -8.83 4.78
C MET A 76 -10.16 -9.13 4.53
N LYS A 77 -11.08 -8.57 5.33
CA LYS A 77 -12.52 -8.71 5.10
C LYS A 77 -12.94 -8.06 3.77
N ALA A 78 -12.42 -6.88 3.47
CA ALA A 78 -12.69 -6.20 2.21
C ALA A 78 -12.21 -7.05 1.01
N ASN A 79 -11.00 -7.61 1.08
CA ASN A 79 -10.48 -8.50 0.05
C ASN A 79 -11.30 -9.78 -0.09
N ALA A 80 -11.74 -10.37 1.02
CA ALA A 80 -12.57 -11.57 0.99
C ALA A 80 -13.93 -11.33 0.34
N SER A 81 -14.49 -10.11 0.49
CA SER A 81 -15.78 -9.73 -0.07
C SER A 81 -15.71 -9.28 -1.53
N PHE A 82 -14.52 -9.13 -2.10
CA PHE A 82 -14.32 -8.54 -3.41
C PHE A 82 -15.02 -9.33 -4.53
N GLY A 83 -14.92 -10.65 -4.52
CA GLY A 83 -15.55 -11.52 -5.52
C GLY A 83 -17.08 -11.40 -5.52
N PHE A 84 -17.69 -11.31 -4.33
CA PHE A 84 -19.13 -11.08 -4.21
C PHE A 84 -19.52 -9.69 -4.74
N GLN A 85 -18.75 -8.66 -4.42
CA GLN A 85 -18.99 -7.30 -4.90
C GLN A 85 -18.87 -7.22 -6.42
N GLN A 86 -17.90 -7.90 -7.02
CA GLN A 86 -17.76 -7.95 -8.48
C GLN A 86 -18.95 -8.64 -9.15
N GLU A 87 -19.44 -9.76 -8.61
CA GLU A 87 -20.59 -10.45 -9.17
C GLU A 87 -21.84 -9.59 -9.07
N MET A 88 -22.04 -8.92 -7.95
CA MET A 88 -23.16 -8.00 -7.76
C MET A 88 -23.09 -6.85 -8.76
N GLN A 89 -21.92 -6.23 -8.95
CA GLN A 89 -21.72 -5.13 -9.89
C GLN A 89 -21.97 -5.56 -11.34
N LYS A 90 -21.49 -6.76 -11.72
CA LYS A 90 -21.70 -7.33 -13.03
C LYS A 90 -23.18 -7.50 -13.35
N GLN A 91 -23.95 -8.01 -12.39
CA GLN A 91 -25.41 -8.20 -12.58
C GLN A 91 -26.17 -6.88 -12.57
N MET A 92 -25.73 -5.89 -11.82
CA MET A 92 -26.34 -4.54 -11.84
C MET A 92 -26.10 -3.83 -13.17
N ASN A 93 -24.93 -4.01 -13.77
CA ASN A 93 -24.57 -3.38 -15.05
C ASN A 93 -25.24 -4.05 -16.25
N ASP A 94 -25.59 -5.32 -16.13
CA ASP A 94 -26.26 -6.08 -17.17
C ASP A 94 -27.47 -6.83 -16.59
N PRO A 95 -28.68 -6.22 -16.61
CA PRO A 95 -29.87 -6.86 -16.07
C PRO A 95 -30.23 -8.20 -16.72
N THR A 96 -29.77 -8.46 -17.95
CA THR A 96 -29.98 -9.74 -18.63
C THR A 96 -29.14 -10.87 -18.04
N ALA A 97 -28.06 -10.52 -17.32
CA ALA A 97 -27.19 -11.45 -16.63
C ALA A 97 -27.61 -11.70 -15.16
N TYR A 98 -28.78 -11.18 -14.75
CA TYR A 98 -29.28 -11.34 -13.38
C TYR A 98 -29.42 -12.82 -13.02
N ASP A 99 -28.70 -13.23 -11.98
CA ASP A 99 -28.67 -14.62 -11.50
C ASP A 99 -28.56 -14.62 -9.97
N PRO A 100 -29.70 -14.68 -9.27
CA PRO A 100 -29.67 -14.67 -7.80
C PRO A 100 -28.99 -15.90 -7.19
N ALA A 101 -28.96 -17.03 -7.88
CA ALA A 101 -28.26 -18.23 -7.42
C ALA A 101 -26.75 -18.02 -7.39
N LYS A 102 -26.18 -17.34 -8.40
CA LYS A 102 -24.77 -16.96 -8.43
C LYS A 102 -24.41 -15.98 -7.33
N LEU A 103 -25.28 -14.98 -7.09
CA LEU A 103 -25.09 -14.03 -5.98
C LEU A 103 -25.07 -14.75 -4.63
N GLN A 104 -26.01 -15.65 -4.40
CA GLN A 104 -26.08 -16.41 -3.16
C GLN A 104 -24.85 -17.30 -2.97
N ALA A 105 -24.42 -17.99 -4.04
CA ALA A 105 -23.22 -18.82 -4.01
C ALA A 105 -21.96 -18.00 -3.69
N ALA A 106 -21.82 -16.82 -4.30
CA ALA A 106 -20.71 -15.90 -4.02
C ALA A 106 -20.73 -15.41 -2.57
N LYS A 107 -21.91 -15.08 -2.04
CA LYS A 107 -22.10 -14.67 -0.65
C LYS A 107 -21.76 -15.81 0.31
N ASP A 108 -22.22 -17.01 0.03
CA ASP A 108 -21.96 -18.21 0.84
C ASP A 108 -20.46 -18.56 0.88
N ALA A 109 -19.74 -18.31 -0.20
CA ALA A 109 -18.29 -18.51 -0.26
C ALA A 109 -17.51 -17.50 0.61
N VAL A 110 -18.03 -16.29 0.81
CA VAL A 110 -17.40 -15.25 1.60
C VAL A 110 -17.63 -15.44 3.11
N ALA A 111 -18.81 -15.89 3.51
CA ALA A 111 -19.22 -15.96 4.91
C ALA A 111 -18.22 -16.71 5.82
N PRO A 112 -17.73 -17.92 5.50
CA PRO A 112 -16.77 -18.62 6.34
C PRO A 112 -15.41 -17.90 6.41
N LYS A 113 -15.00 -17.22 5.36
CA LYS A 113 -13.76 -16.42 5.34
C LYS A 113 -13.86 -15.22 6.28
N ILE A 114 -14.97 -14.50 6.24
CA ILE A 114 -15.23 -13.38 7.15
C ILE A 114 -15.27 -13.86 8.59
N ALA A 115 -15.97 -14.96 8.89
CA ALA A 115 -16.05 -15.53 10.23
C ALA A 115 -14.66 -15.90 10.78
N ALA A 116 -13.80 -16.51 9.97
CA ALA A 116 -12.44 -16.86 10.35
C ALA A 116 -11.59 -15.60 10.65
N ILE A 117 -11.71 -14.57 9.83
CA ILE A 117 -11.02 -13.30 10.05
C ILE A 117 -11.51 -12.65 11.35
N GLU A 118 -12.81 -12.61 11.58
CA GLU A 118 -13.38 -12.02 12.79
C GLU A 118 -12.95 -12.74 14.07
N ALA A 119 -12.77 -14.06 14.00
CA ALA A 119 -12.31 -14.87 15.12
C ALA A 119 -10.82 -14.68 15.44
N ALA A 120 -10.03 -14.18 14.49
CA ALA A 120 -8.61 -13.95 14.68
C ALA A 120 -8.36 -12.80 15.68
N THR A 121 -7.39 -12.96 16.56
CA THR A 121 -7.03 -11.97 17.59
C THR A 121 -5.59 -11.48 17.47
N THR A 122 -4.74 -12.16 16.71
CA THR A 122 -3.32 -11.85 16.56
C THR A 122 -2.92 -11.80 15.09
N HIS A 123 -1.75 -11.21 14.80
CA HIS A 123 -1.16 -11.26 13.46
C HIS A 123 -0.85 -12.70 13.02
N ASP A 124 -0.43 -13.56 13.93
CA ASP A 124 -0.17 -14.98 13.62
C ASP A 124 -1.45 -15.69 13.17
N ASP A 125 -2.56 -15.44 13.83
CA ASP A 125 -3.88 -15.96 13.43
C ASP A 125 -4.24 -15.53 12.03
N LEU A 126 -3.98 -14.26 11.68
CA LEU A 126 -4.27 -13.72 10.35
C LEU A 126 -3.33 -14.29 9.29
N ASP A 127 -2.06 -14.48 9.61
CA ASP A 127 -1.08 -15.10 8.72
C ASP A 127 -1.51 -16.52 8.33
N ALA A 128 -2.09 -17.26 9.26
CA ALA A 128 -2.60 -18.62 9.01
C ALA A 128 -3.78 -18.67 8.04
N LEU A 129 -4.45 -17.55 7.80
CA LEU A 129 -5.59 -17.44 6.88
C LEU A 129 -5.20 -16.98 5.47
N MET A 130 -3.95 -16.66 5.24
CA MET A 130 -3.45 -16.15 3.95
C MET A 130 -3.07 -17.27 2.99
#